data_a89e3df4584cf0eea481798d40e1241d
#
_entry.id   a89e3df4584cf0eea481798d40e1241d
#
_cell.length_a   1.000
_cell.length_b   1.000
_cell.length_c   1.000
_cell.angle_alpha   90.00
_cell.angle_beta   90.00
_cell.angle_gamma   90.00
#
_symmetry.space_group_name_H-M   'P 1'
#
loop_
_entity.id
_entity.type
_entity.pdbx_description
1 polymer ?
#
loop_
_entity_poly.entity_id
_entity_poly.type
_entity_poly.pdbx_seq_one_letter_code
_entity_poly.pdbx_strand_id
1 'polypeptide(L)'
;MKSRFLSLIVLLLAATHARADWVLVQKTDADGKESVVTTKIKGEQARVDMGDKMSAILGAEGMVMMMHAQKVMMKMDLATLKASLEKTGKGPSGQPAAKPVATGQKEKVGEWNAEIYTWEGPLGKGRFWVAKDFPKHAEISAISDKLGKVMGGAVSGISPQASDFDGMVVKSEMTMMGKSVVSHLVSAKEETVVPEEFAPPTGYTEMKMPGAPK
;
A
#
# COMPACT_ATOMS: atom_id res chain seq x y z
N MET A 1 -46.01 51.04 -14.53
CA MET A 1 -44.91 50.57 -13.66
C MET A 1 -44.72 49.05 -13.89
N LYS A 2 -43.69 48.64 -14.63
CA LYS A 2 -43.40 47.25 -14.97
C LYS A 2 -42.24 46.77 -14.08
N SER A 3 -42.55 45.92 -13.10
CA SER A 3 -41.55 45.28 -12.20
C SER A 3 -40.87 44.14 -12.95
N ARG A 4 -39.54 44.25 -13.16
CA ARG A 4 -38.68 43.21 -13.70
C ARG A 4 -38.16 42.35 -12.54
N PHE A 5 -38.69 41.15 -12.37
CA PHE A 5 -38.12 40.13 -11.50
C PHE A 5 -36.87 39.56 -12.20
N LEU A 6 -35.73 39.87 -11.61
CA LEU A 6 -34.43 39.31 -12.02
C LEU A 6 -34.24 37.99 -11.25
N SER A 7 -34.52 36.85 -11.87
CA SER A 7 -34.25 35.52 -11.28
C SER A 7 -32.76 35.25 -11.32
N LEU A 8 -32.14 35.33 -10.17
CA LEU A 8 -30.72 34.93 -9.94
C LEU A 8 -30.67 33.42 -9.84
N ILE A 9 -30.29 32.72 -10.92
CA ILE A 9 -30.01 31.29 -10.89
C ILE A 9 -28.60 31.13 -10.28
N VAL A 10 -28.52 30.75 -9.00
CA VAL A 10 -27.29 30.33 -8.35
C VAL A 10 -26.98 28.91 -8.81
N LEU A 11 -26.08 28.79 -9.77
CA LEU A 11 -25.55 27.51 -10.20
C LEU A 11 -24.61 26.99 -9.07
N LEU A 12 -25.12 26.13 -8.18
CA LEU A 12 -24.30 25.37 -7.24
C LEU A 12 -23.45 24.39 -8.07
N LEU A 13 -22.22 24.76 -8.39
CA LEU A 13 -21.20 23.80 -8.79
C LEU A 13 -20.92 22.94 -7.56
N ALA A 14 -21.55 21.76 -7.48
CA ALA A 14 -21.10 20.70 -6.63
C ALA A 14 -19.71 20.27 -7.14
N ALA A 15 -18.66 20.82 -6.55
CA ALA A 15 -17.30 20.32 -6.70
C ALA A 15 -17.29 18.90 -6.11
N THR A 16 -17.59 17.91 -6.94
CA THR A 16 -17.25 16.52 -6.62
C THR A 16 -15.75 16.52 -6.44
N HIS A 17 -15.30 16.39 -5.19
CA HIS A 17 -13.91 16.12 -4.90
C HIS A 17 -13.61 14.75 -5.52
N ALA A 18 -13.21 14.75 -6.78
CA ALA A 18 -12.67 13.56 -7.42
C ALA A 18 -11.48 13.16 -6.57
N ARG A 19 -11.61 12.06 -5.82
CA ARG A 19 -10.46 11.45 -5.16
C ARG A 19 -9.51 11.08 -6.28
N ALA A 20 -8.32 11.65 -6.23
CA ALA A 20 -7.31 11.30 -7.19
C ALA A 20 -6.89 9.84 -6.97
N ASP A 21 -6.87 9.10 -8.06
CA ASP A 21 -6.33 7.75 -8.05
C ASP A 21 -4.81 7.84 -8.18
N TRP A 22 -4.11 6.84 -7.67
CA TRP A 22 -2.65 6.83 -7.68
C TRP A 22 -2.12 5.57 -8.35
N VAL A 23 -1.05 5.74 -9.14
CA VAL A 23 -0.23 4.65 -9.64
C VAL A 23 1.20 4.86 -9.14
N LEU A 24 1.65 3.93 -8.29
CA LEU A 24 2.97 3.91 -7.68
C LEU A 24 3.78 2.78 -8.30
N VAL A 25 5.00 3.06 -8.74
CA VAL A 25 5.93 2.04 -9.24
C VAL A 25 7.15 2.02 -8.35
N GLN A 26 7.42 0.86 -7.77
CA GLN A 26 8.57 0.62 -6.91
C GLN A 26 9.48 -0.43 -7.54
N LYS A 27 10.78 -0.24 -7.43
CA LYS A 27 11.79 -1.29 -7.67
C LYS A 27 12.26 -1.82 -6.34
N THR A 28 12.36 -3.13 -6.25
CA THR A 28 12.85 -3.82 -5.06
C THR A 28 13.95 -4.78 -5.48
N ASP A 29 15.09 -4.69 -4.80
CA ASP A 29 16.18 -5.67 -4.88
C ASP A 29 16.19 -6.47 -3.59
N ALA A 30 16.09 -7.78 -3.71
CA ALA A 30 16.19 -8.72 -2.59
C ALA A 30 17.32 -9.72 -2.89
N ASP A 31 18.45 -9.56 -2.22
CA ASP A 31 19.65 -10.40 -2.40
C ASP A 31 20.09 -10.47 -3.88
N GLY A 32 20.11 -9.33 -4.60
CA GLY A 32 20.51 -9.23 -6.00
C GLY A 32 19.43 -9.67 -7.01
N LYS A 33 18.18 -9.90 -6.55
CA LYS A 33 17.04 -10.19 -7.42
C LYS A 33 16.13 -8.97 -7.50
N GLU A 34 16.17 -8.31 -8.64
CA GLU A 34 15.30 -7.18 -8.91
C GLU A 34 13.87 -7.63 -9.21
N SER A 35 12.92 -6.86 -8.72
CA SER A 35 11.50 -6.96 -9.04
C SER A 35 10.87 -5.57 -9.10
N VAL A 36 9.82 -5.46 -9.92
CA VAL A 36 9.02 -4.24 -10.01
C VAL A 36 7.67 -4.52 -9.37
N VAL A 37 7.25 -3.63 -8.50
CA VAL A 37 5.93 -3.65 -7.86
C VAL A 37 5.17 -2.43 -8.32
N THR A 38 4.00 -2.64 -8.91
CA THR A 38 3.08 -1.56 -9.28
C THR A 38 1.88 -1.59 -8.36
N THR A 39 1.62 -0.47 -7.69
CA THR A 39 0.44 -0.32 -6.83
C THR A 39 -0.50 0.71 -7.43
N LYS A 40 -1.74 0.30 -7.71
CA LYS A 40 -2.82 1.19 -8.15
C LYS A 40 -3.79 1.37 -6.99
N ILE A 41 -4.18 2.61 -6.71
CA ILE A 41 -5.06 2.98 -5.60
C ILE A 41 -6.21 3.82 -6.13
N LYS A 42 -7.44 3.42 -5.76
CA LYS A 42 -8.67 4.15 -6.06
C LYS A 42 -9.59 4.18 -4.84
N GLY A 43 -9.62 5.30 -4.14
CA GLY A 43 -10.35 5.40 -2.87
C GLY A 43 -9.84 4.37 -1.86
N GLU A 44 -10.68 3.42 -1.45
CA GLU A 44 -10.31 2.33 -0.53
C GLU A 44 -9.89 1.03 -1.22
N GLN A 45 -9.90 1.01 -2.54
CA GLN A 45 -9.46 -0.12 -3.34
C GLN A 45 -7.97 0.01 -3.67
N ALA A 46 -7.30 -1.12 -3.70
CA ALA A 46 -5.91 -1.18 -4.14
C ALA A 46 -5.65 -2.45 -4.94
N ARG A 47 -4.79 -2.32 -5.95
CA ARG A 47 -4.23 -3.45 -6.67
C ARG A 47 -2.70 -3.36 -6.60
N VAL A 48 -2.08 -4.48 -6.28
CA VAL A 48 -0.62 -4.62 -6.26
C VAL A 48 -0.24 -5.70 -7.26
N ASP A 49 0.56 -5.35 -8.25
CA ASP A 49 1.12 -6.26 -9.22
C ASP A 49 2.61 -6.47 -8.92
N MET A 50 3.02 -7.70 -8.63
CA MET A 50 4.41 -8.08 -8.38
C MET A 50 4.99 -8.74 -9.63
N GLY A 51 5.37 -7.90 -10.58
CA GLY A 51 5.76 -8.32 -11.91
C GLY A 51 4.62 -9.07 -12.61
N ASP A 52 4.98 -10.12 -13.34
CA ASP A 52 4.06 -11.02 -14.06
C ASP A 52 3.66 -12.27 -13.24
N LYS A 53 4.10 -12.36 -11.99
CA LYS A 53 3.95 -13.59 -11.18
C LYS A 53 2.70 -13.59 -10.34
N MET A 54 2.42 -12.49 -9.67
CA MET A 54 1.36 -12.40 -8.67
C MET A 54 0.74 -11.01 -8.65
N SER A 55 -0.58 -10.98 -8.42
CA SER A 55 -1.30 -9.73 -8.10
C SER A 55 -2.17 -9.92 -6.87
N ALA A 56 -2.39 -8.84 -6.15
CA ALA A 56 -3.36 -8.78 -5.07
C ALA A 56 -4.32 -7.61 -5.31
N ILE A 57 -5.60 -7.84 -5.09
CA ILE A 57 -6.65 -6.81 -5.17
C ILE A 57 -7.32 -6.73 -3.81
N LEU A 58 -7.28 -5.56 -3.18
CA LEU A 58 -8.02 -5.21 -1.98
C LEU A 58 -9.25 -4.40 -2.39
N GLY A 59 -10.42 -4.83 -1.96
CA GLY A 59 -11.69 -4.17 -2.25
C GLY A 59 -12.65 -4.21 -1.07
N ALA A 60 -13.89 -3.74 -1.30
CA ALA A 60 -14.93 -3.69 -0.28
C ALA A 60 -15.36 -5.08 0.22
N GLU A 61 -15.27 -6.11 -0.63
CA GLU A 61 -15.66 -7.49 -0.29
C GLU A 61 -14.54 -8.29 0.39
N GLY A 62 -13.32 -7.76 0.43
CA GLY A 62 -12.15 -8.45 0.97
C GLY A 62 -10.95 -8.34 0.06
N MET A 63 -10.16 -9.41 -0.05
CA MET A 63 -8.95 -9.47 -0.85
C MET A 63 -8.95 -10.67 -1.80
N VAL A 64 -8.43 -10.46 -3.00
CA VAL A 64 -8.17 -11.52 -3.97
C VAL A 64 -6.68 -11.56 -4.27
N MET A 65 -6.06 -12.71 -4.11
CA MET A 65 -4.68 -12.97 -4.53
C MET A 65 -4.67 -13.85 -5.77
N MET A 66 -3.86 -13.52 -6.75
CA MET A 66 -3.78 -14.22 -8.03
C MET A 66 -2.36 -14.66 -8.30
N MET A 67 -2.18 -15.92 -8.68
CA MET A 67 -0.93 -16.49 -9.18
C MET A 67 -1.07 -16.72 -10.69
N HIS A 68 -0.41 -15.90 -11.48
CA HIS A 68 -0.64 -15.82 -12.93
C HIS A 68 -0.17 -17.04 -13.69
N ALA A 69 0.99 -17.61 -13.30
CA ALA A 69 1.55 -18.79 -13.99
C ALA A 69 0.63 -20.01 -13.90
N GLN A 70 -0.05 -20.19 -12.76
CA GLN A 70 -0.98 -21.32 -12.52
C GLN A 70 -2.42 -20.97 -12.88
N LYS A 71 -2.72 -19.70 -13.17
CA LYS A 71 -4.08 -19.17 -13.35
C LYS A 71 -5.02 -19.54 -12.19
N VAL A 72 -4.52 -19.39 -10.97
CA VAL A 72 -5.30 -19.62 -9.76
C VAL A 72 -5.49 -18.33 -8.98
N MET A 73 -6.62 -18.22 -8.29
CA MET A 73 -6.90 -17.14 -7.38
C MET A 73 -7.39 -17.67 -6.04
N MET A 74 -7.07 -16.94 -4.98
CA MET A 74 -7.56 -17.16 -3.63
C MET A 74 -8.34 -15.93 -3.19
N LYS A 75 -9.55 -16.13 -2.69
CA LYS A 75 -10.37 -15.06 -2.13
C LYS A 75 -10.38 -15.14 -0.62
N MET A 76 -10.26 -13.99 0.00
CA MET A 76 -10.40 -13.79 1.43
C MET A 76 -11.50 -12.75 1.65
N ASP A 77 -12.62 -13.18 2.24
CA ASP A 77 -13.71 -12.27 2.56
C ASP A 77 -13.33 -11.25 3.64
N LEU A 78 -14.13 -10.20 3.79
CA LEU A 78 -13.87 -9.10 4.71
C LEU A 78 -13.77 -9.54 6.17
N ALA A 79 -14.54 -10.56 6.60
CA ALA A 79 -14.52 -11.05 7.98
C ALA A 79 -13.20 -11.79 8.26
N THR A 80 -12.81 -12.68 7.36
CA THR A 80 -11.52 -13.39 7.41
C THR A 80 -10.34 -12.40 7.31
N LEU A 81 -10.46 -11.40 6.46
CA LEU A 81 -9.45 -10.33 6.33
C LEU A 81 -9.29 -9.55 7.64
N LYS A 82 -10.39 -9.11 8.27
CA LYS A 82 -10.36 -8.43 9.57
C LYS A 82 -9.75 -9.31 10.66
N ALA A 83 -10.16 -10.57 10.76
CA ALA A 83 -9.60 -11.51 11.74
C ALA A 83 -8.08 -11.73 11.53
N SER A 84 -7.62 -11.75 10.29
CA SER A 84 -6.20 -11.82 9.95
C SER A 84 -5.45 -10.54 10.36
N LEU A 85 -6.03 -9.37 10.10
CA LEU A 85 -5.45 -8.08 10.49
C LEU A 85 -5.30 -7.94 12.01
N GLU A 86 -6.30 -8.41 12.77
CA GLU A 86 -6.26 -8.40 14.25
C GLU A 86 -5.19 -9.33 14.81
N LYS A 87 -5.00 -10.51 14.22
CA LYS A 87 -3.97 -11.47 14.63
C LYS A 87 -2.55 -11.00 14.33
N THR A 88 -2.34 -10.32 13.20
CA THR A 88 -1.00 -9.86 12.76
C THR A 88 -0.55 -8.57 13.45
N GLY A 89 -1.43 -7.84 14.12
CA GLY A 89 -1.09 -6.64 14.87
C GLY A 89 -0.21 -6.86 16.11
N LYS A 90 -0.02 -8.12 16.51
CA LYS A 90 0.91 -8.50 17.59
C LYS A 90 1.98 -9.41 17.00
N GLY A 91 3.23 -8.97 17.07
CA GLY A 91 4.39 -9.81 16.72
C GLY A 91 4.44 -11.10 17.54
N PRO A 92 5.29 -12.07 17.16
CA PRO A 92 5.42 -13.36 17.85
C PRO A 92 5.67 -13.26 19.37
N SER A 93 6.23 -12.15 19.82
CA SER A 93 6.49 -11.84 21.23
C SER A 93 5.36 -11.08 21.93
N GLY A 94 4.28 -10.72 21.23
CA GLY A 94 3.25 -9.84 21.77
C GLY A 94 3.68 -8.39 22.02
N GLN A 95 4.93 -8.05 21.69
CA GLN A 95 5.45 -6.70 21.81
C GLN A 95 5.15 -5.89 20.55
N PRO A 96 4.78 -4.62 20.67
CA PRO A 96 4.63 -3.74 19.52
C PRO A 96 5.99 -3.58 18.81
N ALA A 97 5.93 -3.44 17.48
CA ALA A 97 7.12 -3.12 16.70
C ALA A 97 7.77 -1.82 17.23
N ALA A 98 9.10 -1.80 17.29
CA ALA A 98 9.81 -0.57 17.59
C ALA A 98 9.46 0.49 16.53
N LYS A 99 9.26 1.73 16.96
CA LYS A 99 8.97 2.82 16.02
C LYS A 99 10.25 3.31 15.35
N PRO A 100 10.19 3.68 14.07
CA PRO A 100 11.32 4.33 13.41
C PRO A 100 11.60 5.70 14.04
N VAL A 101 12.87 6.08 14.05
CA VAL A 101 13.36 7.33 14.64
C VAL A 101 13.97 8.21 13.56
N ALA A 102 13.52 9.46 13.47
CA ALA A 102 14.06 10.46 12.57
C ALA A 102 15.50 10.81 12.97
N THR A 103 16.42 10.87 12.01
CA THR A 103 17.83 11.21 12.24
C THR A 103 18.12 12.71 12.10
N GLY A 104 17.18 13.48 11.54
CA GLY A 104 17.38 14.87 11.14
C GLY A 104 18.20 15.04 9.84
N GLN A 105 18.78 13.97 9.31
CA GLN A 105 19.49 14.00 8.04
C GLN A 105 18.52 13.99 6.86
N LYS A 106 18.85 14.72 5.81
CA LYS A 106 18.05 14.82 4.59
C LYS A 106 18.87 14.41 3.37
N GLU A 107 18.22 13.72 2.44
CA GLU A 107 18.81 13.29 1.18
C GLU A 107 17.78 13.41 0.06
N LYS A 108 18.23 13.73 -1.16
CA LYS A 108 17.38 13.76 -2.34
C LYS A 108 17.30 12.34 -2.94
N VAL A 109 16.09 11.80 -3.05
CA VAL A 109 15.81 10.50 -3.67
C VAL A 109 14.91 10.74 -4.89
N GLY A 110 15.47 10.62 -6.10
CA GLY A 110 14.74 11.00 -7.31
C GLY A 110 14.34 12.48 -7.28
N GLU A 111 13.05 12.74 -7.34
CA GLU A 111 12.49 14.09 -7.26
C GLU A 111 12.16 14.54 -5.82
N TRP A 112 12.17 13.65 -4.84
CA TRP A 112 11.73 13.92 -3.47
C TRP A 112 12.87 14.31 -2.55
N ASN A 113 12.62 15.33 -1.70
CA ASN A 113 13.47 15.63 -0.55
C ASN A 113 13.03 14.77 0.63
N ALA A 114 13.86 13.87 1.06
CA ALA A 114 13.50 12.90 2.07
C ALA A 114 14.34 13.05 3.34
N GLU A 115 13.70 12.92 4.49
CA GLU A 115 14.37 12.78 5.79
C GLU A 115 14.67 11.31 6.05
N ILE A 116 15.84 11.03 6.60
CA ILE A 116 16.28 9.67 6.90
C ILE A 116 15.78 9.27 8.29
N TYR A 117 15.12 8.11 8.36
CA TYR A 117 14.73 7.43 9.58
C TYR A 117 15.53 6.15 9.74
N THR A 118 15.82 5.79 10.96
CA THR A 118 16.41 4.49 11.33
C THR A 118 15.42 3.68 12.14
N TRP A 119 15.50 2.38 12.00
CA TRP A 119 14.72 1.43 12.77
C TRP A 119 15.58 0.23 13.14
N GLU A 120 15.40 -0.27 14.36
CA GLU A 120 15.97 -1.50 14.83
C GLU A 120 14.93 -2.28 15.62
N GLY A 121 14.76 -3.54 15.29
CA GLY A 121 13.77 -4.44 15.89
C GLY A 121 14.31 -5.85 16.07
N PRO A 122 13.52 -6.75 16.63
CA PRO A 122 13.97 -8.10 17.04
C PRO A 122 14.54 -8.95 15.91
N LEU A 123 14.11 -8.70 14.66
CA LEU A 123 14.50 -9.51 13.50
C LEU A 123 15.37 -8.75 12.50
N GLY A 124 15.71 -7.50 12.76
CA GLY A 124 16.50 -6.73 11.82
C GLY A 124 16.56 -5.25 12.07
N LYS A 125 17.11 -4.55 11.10
CA LYS A 125 17.29 -3.09 11.12
C LYS A 125 17.01 -2.51 9.74
N GLY A 126 16.73 -1.22 9.68
CA GLY A 126 16.46 -0.54 8.43
C GLY A 126 16.73 0.96 8.45
N ARG A 127 16.89 1.51 7.26
CA ARG A 127 16.91 2.94 6.99
C ARG A 127 15.79 3.25 6.00
N PHE A 128 15.11 4.36 6.23
CA PHE A 128 13.97 4.79 5.43
C PHE A 128 14.12 6.25 5.06
N TRP A 129 13.90 6.59 3.81
CA TRP A 129 13.88 7.95 3.28
C TRP A 129 12.44 8.37 3.12
N VAL A 130 12.02 9.37 3.88
CA VAL A 130 10.63 9.78 4.04
C VAL A 130 10.42 11.18 3.46
N ALA A 131 9.61 11.27 2.41
CA ALA A 131 9.19 12.54 1.81
C ALA A 131 7.95 13.06 2.55
N LYS A 132 8.11 14.09 3.39
CA LYS A 132 7.03 14.64 4.22
C LYS A 132 6.02 15.46 3.43
N ASP A 133 6.46 16.05 2.34
CA ASP A 133 5.67 16.87 1.41
C ASP A 133 4.98 16.05 0.31
N PHE A 134 5.07 14.72 0.39
CA PHE A 134 4.38 13.85 -0.57
C PHE A 134 2.86 13.98 -0.43
N PRO A 135 2.13 14.30 -1.52
CA PRO A 135 0.70 14.56 -1.44
C PRO A 135 -0.07 13.30 -1.01
N LYS A 136 -1.07 13.48 -0.14
CA LYS A 136 -1.96 12.39 0.34
C LYS A 136 -1.24 11.17 0.91
N HIS A 137 -0.01 11.33 1.40
CA HIS A 137 0.77 10.22 1.96
C HIS A 137 0.02 9.43 3.03
N ALA A 138 -0.81 10.07 3.86
CA ALA A 138 -1.56 9.40 4.91
C ALA A 138 -2.60 8.41 4.38
N GLU A 139 -3.31 8.76 3.28
CA GLU A 139 -4.28 7.86 2.63
C GLU A 139 -3.56 6.67 2.00
N ILE A 140 -2.46 6.91 1.30
CA ILE A 140 -1.63 5.88 0.66
C ILE A 140 -1.03 4.95 1.71
N SER A 141 -0.50 5.49 2.81
CA SER A 141 0.08 4.72 3.91
C SER A 141 -0.96 3.82 4.58
N ALA A 142 -2.18 4.31 4.82
CA ALA A 142 -3.25 3.49 5.41
C ALA A 142 -3.62 2.27 4.55
N ILE A 143 -3.63 2.43 3.22
CA ILE A 143 -3.88 1.32 2.28
C ILE A 143 -2.68 0.38 2.24
N SER A 144 -1.47 0.92 2.21
CA SER A 144 -0.22 0.14 2.24
C SER A 144 -0.13 -0.72 3.51
N ASP A 145 -0.54 -0.19 4.66
CA ASP A 145 -0.57 -0.93 5.92
C ASP A 145 -1.58 -2.08 5.90
N LYS A 146 -2.78 -1.86 5.33
CA LYS A 146 -3.76 -2.93 5.15
C LYS A 146 -3.19 -4.06 4.29
N LEU A 147 -2.58 -3.71 3.16
CA LEU A 147 -1.93 -4.68 2.27
C LEU A 147 -0.76 -5.39 2.95
N GLY A 148 0.12 -4.64 3.61
CA GLY A 148 1.28 -5.16 4.33
C GLY A 148 0.91 -6.15 5.44
N LYS A 149 -0.13 -5.86 6.22
CA LYS A 149 -0.61 -6.76 7.27
C LYS A 149 -1.14 -8.08 6.72
N VAL A 150 -1.83 -8.05 5.60
CA VAL A 150 -2.40 -9.26 5.00
C VAL A 150 -1.34 -10.08 4.27
N MET A 151 -0.49 -9.42 3.48
CA MET A 151 0.54 -10.07 2.67
C MET A 151 1.80 -10.41 3.47
N GLY A 152 2.13 -9.59 4.47
CA GLY A 152 3.33 -9.71 5.29
C GLY A 152 3.25 -10.79 6.38
N GLY A 153 2.05 -11.28 6.69
CA GLY A 153 1.86 -12.31 7.71
C GLY A 153 2.52 -11.95 9.05
N ALA A 154 3.25 -12.91 9.65
CA ALA A 154 3.89 -12.73 10.96
C ALA A 154 4.96 -11.61 11.00
N VAL A 155 5.52 -11.23 9.85
CA VAL A 155 6.56 -10.18 9.77
C VAL A 155 5.97 -8.78 9.88
N SER A 156 4.71 -8.58 9.48
CA SER A 156 4.07 -7.26 9.49
C SER A 156 3.90 -6.66 10.90
N GLY A 157 3.84 -7.51 11.94
CA GLY A 157 3.74 -7.06 13.34
C GLY A 157 5.05 -6.68 14.02
N ILE A 158 6.19 -6.85 13.33
CA ILE A 158 7.54 -6.63 13.88
C ILE A 158 8.40 -5.71 13.03
N SER A 159 7.89 -5.28 11.89
CA SER A 159 8.49 -4.26 11.01
C SER A 159 7.71 -2.95 11.07
N PRO A 160 8.33 -1.81 10.75
CA PRO A 160 7.62 -0.54 10.67
C PRO A 160 6.46 -0.60 9.68
N GLN A 161 5.37 0.06 10.03
CA GLN A 161 4.23 0.26 9.16
C GLN A 161 4.41 1.58 8.39
N ALA A 162 3.77 1.72 7.23
CA ALA A 162 3.85 2.96 6.46
C ALA A 162 3.29 4.16 7.26
N SER A 163 2.30 3.93 8.11
CA SER A 163 1.72 4.94 9.01
C SER A 163 2.60 5.31 10.23
N ASP A 164 3.70 4.61 10.46
CA ASP A 164 4.67 5.02 11.51
C ASP A 164 5.54 6.21 11.07
N PHE A 165 5.47 6.60 9.80
CA PHE A 165 6.22 7.71 9.23
C PHE A 165 5.30 8.92 8.99
N ASP A 166 5.85 10.13 9.15
CA ASP A 166 5.15 11.39 8.90
C ASP A 166 5.27 11.86 7.42
N GLY A 167 5.31 10.92 6.50
CA GLY A 167 5.43 11.13 5.06
C GLY A 167 5.45 9.82 4.28
N MET A 168 5.70 9.91 2.97
CA MET A 168 5.83 8.76 2.10
C MET A 168 7.24 8.18 2.13
N VAL A 169 7.37 6.88 2.38
CA VAL A 169 8.65 6.18 2.24
C VAL A 169 8.97 6.05 0.75
N VAL A 170 9.97 6.79 0.28
CA VAL A 170 10.40 6.82 -1.12
C VAL A 170 11.61 5.93 -1.39
N LYS A 171 12.34 5.53 -0.34
CA LYS A 171 13.40 4.51 -0.40
C LYS A 171 13.49 3.81 0.96
N SER A 172 13.78 2.52 0.94
CA SER A 172 14.10 1.76 2.15
C SER A 172 15.26 0.81 1.90
N GLU A 173 16.07 0.63 2.93
CA GLU A 173 17.13 -0.37 3.01
C GLU A 173 16.91 -1.14 4.30
N MET A 174 16.58 -2.42 4.19
CA MET A 174 16.29 -3.27 5.34
C MET A 174 17.16 -4.50 5.33
N THR A 175 17.63 -4.89 6.50
CA THR A 175 18.26 -6.21 6.69
C THR A 175 17.43 -6.96 7.73
N MET A 176 16.83 -8.06 7.31
CA MET A 176 15.99 -8.90 8.16
C MET A 176 16.45 -10.35 8.06
N MET A 177 16.72 -10.97 9.22
CA MET A 177 17.18 -12.37 9.29
C MET A 177 18.38 -12.66 8.37
N GLY A 178 19.30 -11.69 8.23
CA GLY A 178 20.50 -11.78 7.39
C GLY A 178 20.27 -11.52 5.89
N LYS A 179 19.04 -11.26 5.46
CA LYS A 179 18.71 -10.91 4.08
C LYS A 179 18.60 -9.41 3.92
N SER A 180 19.16 -8.89 2.83
CA SER A 180 19.07 -7.46 2.48
C SER A 180 17.97 -7.24 1.46
N VAL A 181 17.15 -6.22 1.71
CA VAL A 181 16.10 -5.76 0.79
C VAL A 181 16.23 -4.25 0.64
N VAL A 182 16.41 -3.80 -0.58
CA VAL A 182 16.41 -2.38 -0.95
C VAL A 182 15.20 -2.12 -1.82
N SER A 183 14.41 -1.13 -1.47
CA SER A 183 13.26 -0.71 -2.27
C SER A 183 13.30 0.79 -2.50
N HIS A 184 12.93 1.24 -3.68
CA HIS A 184 12.77 2.66 -3.97
C HIS A 184 11.59 2.94 -4.89
N LEU A 185 10.92 4.04 -4.64
CA LEU A 185 9.85 4.56 -5.47
C LEU A 185 10.46 5.15 -6.74
N VAL A 186 10.07 4.60 -7.90
CA VAL A 186 10.55 5.04 -9.22
C VAL A 186 9.65 6.12 -9.78
N SER A 187 8.35 5.96 -9.59
CA SER A 187 7.37 6.96 -9.99
C SER A 187 6.12 6.90 -9.12
N ALA A 188 5.49 8.05 -8.94
CA ALA A 188 4.18 8.21 -8.35
C ALA A 188 3.38 9.17 -9.24
N LYS A 189 2.26 8.72 -9.76
CA LYS A 189 1.41 9.49 -10.67
C LYS A 189 0.00 9.52 -10.17
N GLU A 190 -0.58 10.71 -10.21
CA GLU A 190 -2.00 10.92 -10.02
C GLU A 190 -2.67 10.76 -11.41
N GLU A 191 -3.36 9.64 -11.61
CA GLU A 191 -4.02 9.33 -12.87
C GLU A 191 -5.31 8.54 -12.62
N THR A 192 -6.27 8.64 -13.55
CA THR A 192 -7.53 7.91 -13.43
C THR A 192 -7.31 6.42 -13.67
N VAL A 193 -7.63 5.60 -12.66
CA VAL A 193 -7.62 4.14 -12.76
C VAL A 193 -9.03 3.65 -13.05
N VAL A 194 -9.20 2.86 -14.12
CA VAL A 194 -10.51 2.32 -14.50
C VAL A 194 -10.96 1.24 -13.50
N PRO A 195 -12.27 1.14 -13.18
CA PRO A 195 -12.77 0.18 -12.19
C PRO A 195 -12.44 -1.29 -12.51
N GLU A 196 -12.32 -1.62 -13.80
CA GLU A 196 -12.02 -2.96 -14.30
C GLU A 196 -10.65 -3.46 -13.82
N GLU A 197 -9.72 -2.57 -13.50
CA GLU A 197 -8.41 -2.90 -12.95
C GLU A 197 -8.50 -3.56 -11.55
N PHE A 198 -9.60 -3.32 -10.83
CA PHE A 198 -9.86 -3.91 -9.52
C PHE A 198 -10.76 -5.15 -9.58
N ALA A 199 -11.03 -5.67 -10.77
CA ALA A 199 -11.76 -6.92 -10.96
C ALA A 199 -10.78 -8.07 -11.25
N PRO A 200 -11.00 -9.27 -10.68
CA PRO A 200 -10.23 -10.45 -11.09
C PRO A 200 -10.47 -10.76 -12.56
N PRO A 201 -9.43 -11.05 -13.34
CA PRO A 201 -9.59 -11.42 -14.75
C PRO A 201 -10.31 -12.76 -14.88
N THR A 202 -10.95 -12.98 -16.03
CA THR A 202 -11.59 -14.26 -16.35
C THR A 202 -10.55 -15.38 -16.56
N GLY A 203 -10.97 -16.65 -16.37
CA GLY A 203 -10.12 -17.79 -16.64
C GLY A 203 -9.20 -18.22 -15.48
N TYR A 204 -9.39 -17.68 -14.29
CA TYR A 204 -8.71 -18.12 -13.07
C TYR A 204 -9.58 -19.12 -12.32
N THR A 205 -8.95 -20.20 -11.84
CA THR A 205 -9.59 -21.18 -10.95
C THR A 205 -9.51 -20.69 -9.51
N GLU A 206 -10.66 -20.62 -8.83
CA GLU A 206 -10.69 -20.27 -7.42
C GLU A 206 -10.22 -21.44 -6.56
N MET A 207 -9.21 -21.18 -5.73
CA MET A 207 -8.74 -22.12 -4.72
C MET A 207 -9.21 -21.64 -3.34
N LYS A 208 -9.72 -22.59 -2.53
CA LYS A 208 -10.05 -22.31 -1.13
C LYS A 208 -8.77 -22.18 -0.33
N MET A 209 -8.71 -21.18 0.55
CA MET A 209 -7.62 -21.08 1.52
C MET A 209 -7.63 -22.26 2.47
N PRO A 210 -6.48 -22.88 2.74
CA PRO A 210 -6.37 -23.87 3.81
C PRO A 210 -6.74 -23.22 5.15
N GLY A 211 -7.73 -23.78 5.86
CA GLY A 211 -8.15 -23.27 7.16
C GLY A 211 -9.27 -22.23 7.16
N ALA A 212 -9.89 -21.92 6.01
CA ALA A 212 -11.14 -21.15 6.00
C ALA A 212 -12.27 -21.96 6.68
N PRO A 213 -13.05 -21.37 7.58
CA PRO A 213 -14.21 -22.06 8.16
C PRO A 213 -15.21 -22.44 7.05
N LYS A 214 -15.84 -23.59 7.22
CA LYS A 214 -16.92 -24.09 6.33
C LYS A 214 -18.17 -23.25 6.52
#